data_e51bdcbc6c6f79835bc722de3f41ebc9
#
_entry.id   e51bdcbc6c6f79835bc722de3f41ebc9
#
_cell.length_a   1.000
_cell.length_b   1.000
_cell.length_c   1.000
_cell.angle_alpha   90.00
_cell.angle_beta   90.00
_cell.angle_gamma   90.00
#
_symmetry.space_group_name_H-M   'P 1'
#
loop_
_entity.id
_entity.type
_entity.pdbx_description
1 polymer ?
#
loop_
_entity_poly.entity_id
_entity_poly.type
_entity_poly.pdbx_seq_one_letter_code
_entity_poly.pdbx_strand_id
1 'polypeptide(L)'
;MRNNFFKKNIGKLFSRRDIYNTFDDSVIFEEASGKQVATPAGKSYIGTNFTREKAMLFFIFIFSFILIIIFRLVYLQLFLGDKYLEIAKGNREKVVPIASERGYILDRNNIQLTENIPNFSLAITPSELPKDKEQREQLVKKLSSITGSPETDIMEKIDEYSDYSYESIVIREGLDYDTALSIRIDAADLPGLFIQRGSKRLYTYFDAEENNSLSHVIGYLGKLDRDQLDELYDVGYLPSDSIGKTGVEKQYENSLRGEYGEVVYEVDALGREQNILSEIPPKSGDHIKLTIDLNIQKKLEEILQKYLDQQNKKRASAIVMNPKSGEILALVSLPAYNNNDFSGGIDLESYKKYTENEDNPLFNRAISGSYPSGSXXXXXXXXXXXXXXXXXXXXXXXXXXXXXXXXXXXXXXXXXXXXXXXXXXXXXGGGYKNFTGLGIEKIRSYLELFGFGNKLGIDLPGENSGFLPSKEWKXXXXXXXXXXXXXXXXXXXXXXXXXXXXXXXXXXXXXXXXXXXYRPKILKSIVRSDYLEEIGVEKEIIRENFIDTIYLRTVRQGMKDCVEYGSCRRLASLPMETAGKTGTAQWSSTKSPHAWYTSFAPYYNPSVVLTILIEEGEGGSSAAIPVADEFYRWWYYY
;
A
#
# COMPACT_ATOMS: atom_id res chain seq x y z
N MET A 1 -12.38 -45.76 -27.80
CA MET A 1 -13.15 -46.41 -28.88
C MET A 1 -12.90 -45.83 -30.29
N ARG A 2 -11.96 -44.96 -30.51
CA ARG A 2 -11.73 -44.33 -31.83
C ARG A 2 -10.52 -44.85 -32.59
N ASN A 3 -9.70 -45.68 -31.93
CA ASN A 3 -8.45 -46.16 -32.55
C ASN A 3 -8.56 -47.53 -33.24
N ASN A 4 -9.69 -48.23 -33.08
CA ASN A 4 -9.83 -49.56 -33.67
C ASN A 4 -10.51 -49.60 -35.04
N PHE A 5 -11.18 -48.49 -35.43
CA PHE A 5 -11.88 -48.44 -36.70
C PHE A 5 -10.94 -48.21 -37.88
N PHE A 6 -9.88 -47.46 -37.68
CA PHE A 6 -8.91 -47.18 -38.75
C PHE A 6 -7.97 -48.37 -39.02
N LYS A 7 -7.60 -49.11 -37.97
CA LYS A 7 -6.70 -50.29 -38.17
C LYS A 7 -7.37 -51.46 -38.88
N LYS A 8 -8.70 -51.59 -38.79
CA LYS A 8 -9.41 -52.73 -39.37
C LYS A 8 -9.76 -52.54 -40.84
N ASN A 9 -9.85 -51.30 -41.32
CA ASN A 9 -10.22 -51.04 -42.72
C ASN A 9 -9.01 -50.76 -43.62
N ILE A 10 -7.89 -50.30 -43.08
CA ILE A 10 -6.65 -50.14 -43.87
C ILE A 10 -5.98 -51.52 -44.11
N GLY A 11 -6.13 -52.48 -43.18
CA GLY A 11 -5.60 -53.83 -43.34
C GLY A 11 -6.29 -54.64 -44.43
N LYS A 12 -7.50 -54.24 -44.86
CA LYS A 12 -8.19 -54.92 -45.99
C LYS A 12 -7.85 -54.33 -47.36
N LEU A 13 -7.30 -53.11 -47.39
CA LEU A 13 -6.94 -52.45 -48.65
C LEU A 13 -5.54 -52.89 -49.17
N PHE A 14 -4.73 -53.47 -48.29
CA PHE A 14 -3.38 -53.88 -48.63
C PHE A 14 -3.05 -55.26 -47.99
N SER A 15 -3.78 -56.33 -48.39
CA SER A 15 -3.37 -57.66 -47.95
C SER A 15 -2.15 -58.07 -48.78
N ARG A 16 -1.17 -58.62 -48.08
CA ARG A 16 0.08 -59.07 -48.69
C ARG A 16 -0.12 -60.08 -49.84
N ARG A 17 -1.28 -60.72 -49.91
CA ARG A 17 -1.61 -61.69 -50.96
C ARG A 17 -1.93 -60.97 -52.29
N ASP A 18 -2.54 -59.81 -52.25
CA ASP A 18 -2.90 -59.14 -53.50
C ASP A 18 -1.68 -58.46 -54.18
N ILE A 19 -0.66 -58.16 -53.38
CA ILE A 19 0.56 -57.55 -53.92
C ILE A 19 1.41 -58.66 -54.63
N TYR A 20 1.45 -59.88 -54.09
CA TYR A 20 2.20 -60.99 -54.72
C TYR A 20 1.52 -61.46 -55.97
N ASN A 21 0.19 -61.52 -56.00
CA ASN A 21 -0.53 -61.95 -57.20
C ASN A 21 -0.42 -60.95 -58.36
N THR A 22 -0.26 -59.69 -58.02
CA THR A 22 -0.10 -58.60 -59.04
C THR A 22 1.33 -58.63 -59.64
N PHE A 23 2.31 -59.12 -58.90
CA PHE A 23 3.67 -59.21 -59.42
C PHE A 23 3.91 -60.47 -60.24
N ASP A 24 3.27 -61.58 -59.91
CA ASP A 24 3.40 -62.84 -60.65
C ASP A 24 2.69 -62.75 -62.01
N ASP A 25 1.54 -62.08 -62.07
CA ASP A 25 0.82 -61.95 -63.36
C ASP A 25 1.49 -60.95 -64.32
N SER A 26 2.38 -60.10 -63.81
CA SER A 26 3.07 -59.13 -64.70
C SER A 26 4.37 -59.71 -65.31
N VAL A 27 4.81 -60.89 -64.87
CA VAL A 27 6.05 -61.47 -65.35
C VAL A 27 5.77 -62.69 -66.28
N ILE A 28 4.51 -63.07 -66.37
CA ILE A 28 4.15 -64.07 -67.37
C ILE A 28 3.94 -63.39 -68.70
N PHE A 29 4.95 -63.28 -69.28
CA PHE A 29 5.17 -62.90 -70.59
C PHE A 29 4.35 -63.58 -71.64
N GLU A 30 4.12 -62.82 -72.58
CA GLU A 30 3.80 -63.18 -73.94
C GLU A 30 4.71 -64.25 -74.55
N GLU A 31 5.83 -64.70 -73.94
CA GLU A 31 6.64 -65.82 -74.37
C GLU A 31 5.89 -67.16 -74.40
N ALA A 32 4.86 -67.31 -73.62
CA ALA A 32 4.02 -68.50 -73.56
C ALA A 32 2.99 -68.56 -74.69
N SER A 33 2.75 -67.51 -75.46
CA SER A 33 1.72 -67.47 -76.50
C SER A 33 2.27 -67.59 -77.92
N GLY A 34 3.60 -67.78 -78.11
CA GLY A 34 4.19 -68.10 -79.39
C GLY A 34 4.05 -67.07 -80.50
N LYS A 35 3.67 -65.88 -80.22
CA LYS A 35 3.61 -64.81 -81.21
C LYS A 35 4.78 -63.85 -81.04
N GLN A 36 5.71 -63.95 -81.96
CA GLN A 36 6.80 -63.01 -82.10
C GLN A 36 6.22 -61.68 -82.64
N VAL A 37 6.11 -60.68 -81.80
CA VAL A 37 5.89 -59.36 -82.25
C VAL A 37 7.28 -58.73 -82.44
N ALA A 38 7.67 -58.55 -83.69
CA ALA A 38 8.90 -57.88 -84.02
C ALA A 38 8.80 -56.38 -83.60
N THR A 39 9.39 -56.08 -82.51
CA THR A 39 9.59 -54.68 -82.12
C THR A 39 10.94 -54.21 -82.58
N PRO A 40 11.03 -53.06 -83.23
CA PRO A 40 12.35 -52.56 -83.61
C PRO A 40 13.06 -52.10 -82.34
N ALA A 41 14.26 -52.60 -82.15
CA ALA A 41 15.19 -52.24 -81.11
C ALA A 41 14.83 -52.63 -79.69
N GLY A 42 14.70 -53.86 -79.38
CA GLY A 42 14.99 -54.54 -78.13
C GLY A 42 14.60 -53.91 -76.78
N LYS A 43 13.53 -53.19 -76.73
CA LYS A 43 13.03 -52.62 -75.44
C LYS A 43 11.84 -53.42 -74.95
N SER A 44 12.06 -54.23 -73.92
CA SER A 44 10.97 -54.87 -73.23
C SER A 44 10.26 -53.91 -72.29
N TYR A 45 8.96 -53.78 -72.38
CA TYR A 45 8.14 -52.97 -71.48
C TYR A 45 7.48 -53.91 -70.48
N ILE A 46 7.67 -53.62 -69.24
CA ILE A 46 6.94 -54.26 -68.15
C ILE A 46 5.59 -53.55 -68.00
N GLY A 47 4.53 -54.16 -68.47
CA GLY A 47 3.17 -53.59 -68.33
C GLY A 47 2.65 -53.88 -66.97
N THR A 48 2.24 -52.83 -66.27
CA THR A 48 1.55 -52.98 -64.99
C THR A 48 0.04 -53.00 -65.22
N ASN A 49 -0.64 -54.02 -64.67
CA ASN A 49 -2.10 -54.11 -64.71
C ASN A 49 -2.74 -53.03 -63.80
N PHE A 50 -2.70 -51.82 -64.30
CA PHE A 50 -3.33 -50.70 -63.60
C PHE A 50 -4.76 -50.53 -64.15
N THR A 51 -5.71 -51.18 -63.49
CA THR A 51 -7.11 -51.12 -63.95
C THR A 51 -7.60 -49.69 -63.77
N ARG A 52 -8.54 -49.28 -64.62
CA ARG A 52 -9.17 -47.97 -64.59
C ARG A 52 -9.77 -47.63 -63.20
N GLU A 53 -10.28 -48.66 -62.52
CA GLU A 53 -10.84 -48.52 -61.15
C GLU A 53 -9.76 -48.16 -60.13
N LYS A 54 -8.59 -48.85 -60.18
CA LYS A 54 -7.45 -48.53 -59.27
C LYS A 54 -6.87 -47.14 -59.54
N ALA A 55 -6.81 -46.73 -60.80
CA ALA A 55 -6.39 -45.37 -61.19
C ALA A 55 -7.38 -44.34 -60.65
N MET A 56 -8.68 -44.58 -60.78
CA MET A 56 -9.74 -43.69 -60.28
C MET A 56 -9.68 -43.57 -58.76
N LEU A 57 -9.50 -44.66 -58.02
CA LEU A 57 -9.32 -44.64 -56.57
C LEU A 57 -8.09 -43.82 -56.15
N PHE A 58 -7.00 -43.97 -56.87
CA PHE A 58 -5.75 -43.24 -56.64
C PHE A 58 -5.97 -41.74 -56.86
N PHE A 59 -6.65 -41.35 -57.92
CA PHE A 59 -6.99 -39.96 -58.21
C PHE A 59 -7.96 -39.38 -57.17
N ILE A 60 -8.95 -40.16 -56.73
CA ILE A 60 -9.87 -39.77 -55.66
C ILE A 60 -9.08 -39.54 -54.35
N PHE A 61 -8.13 -40.39 -54.01
CA PHE A 61 -7.28 -40.26 -52.84
C PHE A 61 -6.43 -39.00 -52.90
N ILE A 62 -5.77 -38.76 -54.03
CA ILE A 62 -4.98 -37.53 -54.26
C ILE A 62 -5.87 -36.29 -54.15
N PHE A 63 -7.02 -36.32 -54.82
CA PHE A 63 -7.96 -35.18 -54.81
C PHE A 63 -8.47 -34.90 -53.39
N SER A 64 -8.82 -35.95 -52.65
CA SER A 64 -9.25 -35.84 -51.25
C SER A 64 -8.15 -35.26 -50.38
N PHE A 65 -6.89 -35.69 -50.57
CA PHE A 65 -5.74 -35.18 -49.85
C PHE A 65 -5.49 -33.69 -50.15
N ILE A 66 -5.60 -33.30 -51.41
CA ILE A 66 -5.47 -31.90 -51.85
C ILE A 66 -6.59 -31.06 -51.22
N LEU A 67 -7.80 -31.59 -51.18
CA LEU A 67 -8.95 -30.91 -50.62
C LEU A 67 -8.79 -30.67 -49.10
N ILE A 68 -8.23 -31.66 -48.39
CA ILE A 68 -7.89 -31.54 -46.97
C ILE A 68 -6.85 -30.42 -46.76
N ILE A 69 -5.82 -30.38 -47.60
CA ILE A 69 -4.79 -29.30 -47.53
C ILE A 69 -5.42 -27.96 -47.79
N ILE A 70 -6.26 -27.82 -48.81
CA ILE A 70 -6.95 -26.58 -49.12
C ILE A 70 -7.84 -26.16 -47.94
N PHE A 71 -8.64 -27.04 -47.37
CA PHE A 71 -9.45 -26.77 -46.20
C PHE A 71 -8.60 -26.30 -45.01
N ARG A 72 -7.48 -26.97 -44.77
CA ARG A 72 -6.55 -26.61 -43.72
C ARG A 72 -5.96 -25.22 -43.97
N LEU A 73 -5.63 -24.92 -45.19
CA LEU A 73 -5.04 -23.65 -45.60
C LEU A 73 -6.05 -22.50 -45.42
N VAL A 74 -7.30 -22.72 -45.87
CA VAL A 74 -8.40 -21.80 -45.68
C VAL A 74 -8.67 -21.55 -44.17
N TYR A 75 -8.70 -22.62 -43.38
CA TYR A 75 -8.87 -22.53 -41.94
C TYR A 75 -7.73 -21.71 -41.31
N LEU A 76 -6.48 -21.95 -41.66
CA LEU A 76 -5.33 -21.24 -41.15
C LEU A 76 -5.37 -19.75 -41.54
N GLN A 77 -5.81 -19.45 -42.77
CA GLN A 77 -5.82 -18.08 -43.27
C GLN A 77 -7.02 -17.27 -42.77
N LEU A 78 -8.22 -17.85 -42.78
CA LEU A 78 -9.43 -17.11 -42.44
C LEU A 78 -9.76 -17.10 -40.94
N PHE A 79 -9.44 -18.17 -40.23
CA PHE A 79 -9.81 -18.30 -38.81
C PHE A 79 -8.64 -18.10 -37.85
N LEU A 80 -7.43 -18.43 -38.26
CA LEU A 80 -6.25 -18.30 -37.42
C LEU A 80 -5.24 -17.29 -38.00
N GLY A 81 -5.58 -16.64 -39.10
CA GLY A 81 -4.71 -15.69 -39.78
C GLY A 81 -4.26 -14.56 -38.88
N ASP A 82 -5.21 -13.92 -38.20
CA ASP A 82 -4.91 -12.80 -37.29
C ASP A 82 -4.01 -13.24 -36.13
N LYS A 83 -4.27 -14.41 -35.56
CA LYS A 83 -3.47 -14.99 -34.48
C LYS A 83 -2.02 -15.25 -34.93
N TYR A 84 -1.86 -15.87 -36.09
CA TYR A 84 -0.51 -16.14 -36.61
C TYR A 84 0.20 -14.89 -37.11
N LEU A 85 -0.56 -13.89 -37.58
CA LEU A 85 -0.01 -12.59 -37.92
C LEU A 85 0.51 -11.89 -36.67
N GLU A 86 -0.25 -11.95 -35.57
CA GLU A 86 0.15 -11.38 -34.28
C GLU A 86 1.43 -12.07 -33.76
N ILE A 87 1.47 -13.41 -33.83
CA ILE A 87 2.68 -14.19 -33.44
C ILE A 87 3.87 -13.80 -34.33
N ALA A 88 3.64 -13.65 -35.63
CA ALA A 88 4.70 -13.27 -36.59
C ALA A 88 5.21 -11.86 -36.34
N LYS A 89 4.31 -10.93 -35.98
CA LYS A 89 4.68 -9.57 -35.58
C LYS A 89 5.49 -9.61 -34.29
N GLY A 90 5.05 -10.39 -33.29
CA GLY A 90 5.77 -10.55 -32.03
C GLY A 90 7.17 -11.14 -32.22
N ASN A 91 7.36 -11.98 -33.23
CA ASN A 91 8.67 -12.52 -33.56
C ASN A 91 9.56 -11.55 -34.39
N ARG A 92 8.96 -10.50 -34.92
CA ARG A 92 9.66 -9.50 -35.73
C ARG A 92 9.88 -8.19 -34.96
N GLU A 93 9.09 -7.95 -33.95
CA GLU A 93 9.08 -6.71 -33.20
C GLU A 93 9.49 -6.94 -31.75
N LYS A 94 10.39 -6.11 -31.24
CA LYS A 94 10.79 -6.12 -29.83
C LYS A 94 10.28 -4.84 -29.20
N VAL A 95 9.41 -4.95 -28.21
CA VAL A 95 8.88 -3.81 -27.48
C VAL A 95 9.75 -3.60 -26.24
N VAL A 96 10.37 -2.42 -26.14
CA VAL A 96 11.20 -2.04 -25.00
C VAL A 96 10.48 -0.93 -24.24
N PRO A 97 10.04 -1.18 -23.01
CA PRO A 97 9.35 -0.15 -22.23
C PRO A 97 10.33 0.95 -21.79
N ILE A 98 9.83 2.20 -21.80
CA ILE A 98 10.56 3.37 -21.29
C ILE A 98 9.90 3.76 -19.96
N ALA A 99 10.65 3.67 -18.86
CA ALA A 99 10.13 3.99 -17.53
C ALA A 99 9.72 5.46 -17.46
N SER A 100 8.57 5.72 -16.84
CA SER A 100 8.10 7.05 -16.51
C SER A 100 8.84 7.57 -15.27
N GLU A 101 8.95 8.88 -15.15
CA GLU A 101 9.44 9.48 -13.92
C GLU A 101 8.30 9.54 -12.89
N ARG A 102 8.59 9.09 -11.68
CA ARG A 102 7.63 9.10 -10.59
C ARG A 102 7.39 10.54 -10.12
N GLY A 103 6.13 10.91 -9.89
CA GLY A 103 5.76 12.23 -9.41
C GLY A 103 6.40 12.55 -8.05
N TYR A 104 6.59 13.84 -7.78
CA TYR A 104 7.16 14.31 -6.51
C TYR A 104 6.07 14.41 -5.45
N ILE A 105 6.49 14.34 -4.19
CA ILE A 105 5.63 14.61 -3.02
C ILE A 105 6.09 15.95 -2.46
N LEU A 106 5.14 16.86 -2.26
CA LEU A 106 5.37 18.23 -1.78
C LEU A 106 4.62 18.44 -0.46
N ASP A 107 5.17 19.28 0.42
CA ASP A 107 4.40 19.73 1.58
C ASP A 107 3.38 20.81 1.15
N ARG A 108 2.59 21.33 2.10
CA ARG A 108 1.55 22.33 1.81
C ARG A 108 2.12 23.65 1.26
N ASN A 109 3.41 23.92 1.51
CA ASN A 109 4.09 25.16 1.10
C ASN A 109 4.97 24.95 -0.14
N ASN A 110 4.78 23.83 -0.86
CA ASN A 110 5.54 23.42 -2.06
C ASN A 110 6.99 23.05 -1.78
N ILE A 111 7.34 22.72 -0.53
CA ILE A 111 8.66 22.16 -0.22
C ILE A 111 8.69 20.72 -0.77
N GLN A 112 9.66 20.44 -1.62
CA GLN A 112 9.80 19.12 -2.25
C GLN A 112 10.38 18.12 -1.24
N LEU A 113 9.66 17.03 -1.02
CA LEU A 113 9.99 16.02 -0.01
C LEU A 113 10.64 14.77 -0.62
N THR A 114 10.56 14.62 -1.95
CA THR A 114 11.13 13.47 -2.66
C THR A 114 11.83 13.92 -3.93
N GLU A 115 12.87 13.17 -4.32
CA GLU A 115 13.57 13.33 -5.60
C GLU A 115 13.73 11.96 -6.25
N ASN A 116 13.94 11.97 -7.58
CA ASN A 116 14.29 10.78 -8.33
C ASN A 116 15.73 10.97 -8.81
N ILE A 117 16.66 10.18 -8.29
CA ILE A 117 18.06 10.24 -8.73
C ILE A 117 18.32 9.15 -9.76
N PRO A 118 19.06 9.47 -10.84
CA PRO A 118 19.41 8.45 -11.83
C PRO A 118 20.12 7.27 -11.17
N ASN A 119 19.72 6.10 -11.56
CA ASN A 119 20.24 4.84 -11.04
C ASN A 119 20.48 3.92 -12.23
N PHE A 120 21.55 3.17 -12.19
CA PHE A 120 21.92 2.25 -13.28
C PHE A 120 21.98 0.84 -12.74
N SER A 121 21.58 -0.10 -13.57
CA SER A 121 21.63 -1.52 -13.25
C SER A 121 22.29 -2.27 -14.39
N LEU A 122 23.09 -3.28 -14.04
CA LEU A 122 23.60 -4.22 -15.03
C LEU A 122 22.53 -5.28 -15.25
N ALA A 123 22.10 -5.43 -16.47
CA ALA A 123 21.06 -6.38 -16.86
C ALA A 123 21.54 -7.27 -18.00
N ILE A 124 20.92 -8.44 -18.12
CA ILE A 124 21.16 -9.39 -19.21
C ILE A 124 19.84 -9.78 -19.85
N THR A 125 19.91 -10.15 -21.13
CA THR A 125 18.79 -10.75 -21.87
C THR A 125 19.12 -12.22 -22.14
N PRO A 126 18.41 -13.18 -21.53
CA PRO A 126 18.76 -14.60 -21.69
C PRO A 126 18.84 -15.10 -23.13
N SER A 127 17.93 -14.65 -24.00
CA SER A 127 17.90 -15.06 -25.41
C SER A 127 19.16 -14.64 -26.20
N GLU A 128 19.89 -13.64 -25.72
CA GLU A 128 21.10 -13.11 -26.35
C GLU A 128 22.38 -13.72 -25.76
N LEU A 129 22.26 -14.48 -24.66
CA LEU A 129 23.41 -15.12 -24.02
C LEU A 129 23.94 -16.29 -24.86
N PRO A 130 25.25 -16.61 -24.75
CA PRO A 130 25.78 -17.79 -25.41
C PRO A 130 25.04 -19.07 -24.96
N LYS A 131 24.67 -19.88 -25.90
CA LYS A 131 23.99 -21.17 -25.62
C LYS A 131 24.98 -22.26 -25.28
N ASP A 132 26.25 -22.10 -25.69
CA ASP A 132 27.32 -23.02 -25.35
C ASP A 132 27.66 -22.90 -23.85
N LYS A 133 27.69 -24.04 -23.18
CA LYS A 133 27.86 -24.10 -21.72
C LYS A 133 29.20 -23.49 -21.27
N GLU A 134 30.26 -23.79 -21.99
CA GLU A 134 31.60 -23.30 -21.64
C GLU A 134 31.69 -21.77 -21.78
N GLN A 135 31.12 -21.23 -22.86
CA GLN A 135 31.07 -19.78 -23.09
C GLN A 135 30.20 -19.07 -22.03
N ARG A 136 29.08 -19.72 -21.63
CA ARG A 136 28.20 -19.19 -20.58
C ARG A 136 28.92 -19.15 -19.22
N GLU A 137 29.67 -20.20 -18.87
CA GLU A 137 30.44 -20.25 -17.64
C GLU A 137 31.53 -19.16 -17.62
N GLN A 138 32.20 -18.94 -18.76
CA GLN A 138 33.19 -17.87 -18.88
C GLN A 138 32.54 -16.48 -18.73
N LEU A 139 31.35 -16.29 -19.28
CA LEU A 139 30.58 -15.05 -19.15
C LEU A 139 30.20 -14.79 -17.68
N VAL A 140 29.66 -15.81 -17.00
CA VAL A 140 29.28 -15.71 -15.58
C VAL A 140 30.51 -15.39 -14.72
N LYS A 141 31.64 -16.00 -15.00
CA LYS A 141 32.90 -15.75 -14.29
C LYS A 141 33.35 -14.30 -14.48
N LYS A 142 33.27 -13.77 -15.71
CA LYS A 142 33.58 -12.38 -16.00
C LYS A 142 32.60 -11.43 -15.32
N LEU A 143 31.31 -11.74 -15.34
CA LEU A 143 30.27 -10.98 -14.64
C LEU A 143 30.53 -10.93 -13.13
N SER A 144 30.89 -12.08 -12.54
CA SER A 144 31.23 -12.16 -11.12
C SER A 144 32.40 -11.23 -10.77
N SER A 145 33.43 -11.21 -11.62
CA SER A 145 34.60 -10.34 -11.39
C SER A 145 34.26 -8.84 -11.52
N ILE A 146 33.36 -8.48 -12.43
CA ILE A 146 32.94 -7.10 -12.66
C ILE A 146 31.98 -6.62 -11.54
N THR A 147 31.03 -7.46 -11.16
CA THR A 147 29.95 -7.08 -10.24
C THR A 147 30.30 -7.32 -8.77
N GLY A 148 31.26 -8.22 -8.50
CA GLY A 148 31.53 -8.69 -7.14
C GLY A 148 30.49 -9.67 -6.61
N SER A 149 29.53 -10.09 -7.43
CA SER A 149 28.49 -11.05 -7.03
C SER A 149 29.00 -12.49 -7.22
N PRO A 150 28.64 -13.43 -6.33
CA PRO A 150 29.05 -14.84 -6.51
C PRO A 150 28.54 -15.41 -7.82
N GLU A 151 29.34 -16.26 -8.44
CA GLU A 151 28.98 -16.94 -9.70
C GLU A 151 27.70 -17.75 -9.54
N THR A 152 27.51 -18.38 -8.37
CA THR A 152 26.31 -19.16 -8.05
C THR A 152 25.03 -18.33 -8.11
N ASP A 153 25.07 -17.13 -7.57
CA ASP A 153 23.91 -16.22 -7.53
C ASP A 153 23.54 -15.75 -8.95
N ILE A 154 24.56 -15.44 -9.75
CA ILE A 154 24.36 -15.01 -11.15
C ILE A 154 23.76 -16.17 -11.96
N MET A 155 24.29 -17.40 -11.80
CA MET A 155 23.76 -18.57 -12.48
C MET A 155 22.31 -18.86 -12.09
N GLU A 156 22.02 -18.81 -10.79
CA GLU A 156 20.66 -19.03 -10.27
C GLU A 156 19.67 -18.06 -10.89
N LYS A 157 20.02 -16.78 -10.95
CA LYS A 157 19.17 -15.74 -11.58
C LYS A 157 18.95 -16.03 -13.07
N ILE A 158 20.00 -16.45 -13.79
CA ILE A 158 19.89 -16.79 -15.22
C ILE A 158 18.98 -18.02 -15.40
N ASP A 159 19.18 -19.05 -14.58
CA ASP A 159 18.47 -20.33 -14.69
C ASP A 159 16.99 -20.24 -14.32
N GLU A 160 16.56 -19.17 -13.64
CA GLU A 160 15.14 -18.93 -13.36
C GLU A 160 14.34 -18.62 -14.63
N TYR A 161 15.02 -18.23 -15.71
CA TYR A 161 14.37 -17.81 -16.96
C TYR A 161 14.71 -18.78 -18.09
N SER A 162 13.79 -18.87 -19.04
CA SER A 162 14.03 -19.63 -20.26
C SER A 162 15.18 -19.03 -21.07
N ASP A 163 16.01 -19.88 -21.68
CA ASP A 163 17.09 -19.48 -22.60
C ASP A 163 16.58 -18.67 -23.80
N TYR A 164 15.27 -18.65 -24.02
CA TYR A 164 14.64 -17.92 -25.11
C TYR A 164 13.91 -16.66 -24.63
N SER A 165 14.02 -16.36 -23.35
CA SER A 165 13.36 -15.18 -22.78
C SER A 165 14.02 -13.88 -23.27
N TYR A 166 13.20 -12.94 -23.69
CA TYR A 166 13.62 -11.58 -24.03
C TYR A 166 13.48 -10.60 -22.84
N GLU A 167 13.02 -11.09 -21.70
CA GLU A 167 12.92 -10.27 -20.48
C GLU A 167 14.31 -9.94 -19.94
N SER A 168 14.50 -8.71 -19.48
CA SER A 168 15.74 -8.30 -18.83
C SER A 168 15.83 -8.87 -17.42
N ILE A 169 16.96 -9.47 -17.10
CA ILE A 169 17.27 -9.94 -15.75
C ILE A 169 18.30 -8.97 -15.16
N VAL A 170 17.96 -8.33 -14.05
CA VAL A 170 18.89 -7.44 -13.36
C VAL A 170 19.86 -8.26 -12.52
N ILE A 171 21.15 -8.13 -12.83
CA ILE A 171 22.24 -8.84 -12.13
C ILE A 171 22.73 -8.00 -10.93
N ARG A 172 22.91 -6.69 -11.14
CA ARG A 172 23.35 -5.78 -10.07
C ARG A 172 22.64 -4.44 -10.22
N GLU A 173 22.07 -3.96 -9.12
CA GLU A 173 21.41 -2.66 -9.03
C GLU A 173 22.30 -1.63 -8.34
N GLY A 174 21.90 -0.37 -8.39
CA GLY A 174 22.50 0.69 -7.60
C GLY A 174 23.87 1.13 -8.07
N LEU A 175 24.13 1.03 -9.37
CA LEU A 175 25.39 1.50 -9.95
C LEU A 175 25.35 3.02 -10.11
N ASP A 176 26.40 3.67 -9.69
CA ASP A 176 26.61 5.09 -10.00
C ASP A 176 27.02 5.24 -11.47
N TYR A 177 27.01 6.47 -11.97
CA TYR A 177 27.30 6.76 -13.37
C TYR A 177 28.69 6.25 -13.80
N ASP A 178 29.72 6.52 -12.98
CA ASP A 178 31.11 6.16 -13.31
C ASP A 178 31.30 4.65 -13.35
N THR A 179 30.73 3.93 -12.39
CA THR A 179 30.77 2.47 -12.35
C THR A 179 30.01 1.87 -13.54
N ALA A 180 28.83 2.41 -13.83
CA ALA A 180 28.00 1.95 -14.97
C ALA A 180 28.75 2.17 -16.29
N LEU A 181 29.41 3.31 -16.46
CA LEU A 181 30.19 3.62 -17.64
C LEU A 181 31.38 2.66 -17.79
N SER A 182 32.09 2.39 -16.69
CA SER A 182 33.21 1.46 -16.67
C SER A 182 32.76 0.04 -17.08
N ILE A 183 31.68 -0.43 -16.49
CA ILE A 183 31.10 -1.76 -16.81
C ILE A 183 30.68 -1.81 -18.30
N ARG A 184 30.06 -0.74 -18.79
CA ARG A 184 29.64 -0.65 -20.19
C ARG A 184 30.83 -0.79 -21.15
N ILE A 185 31.95 -0.15 -20.83
CA ILE A 185 33.18 -0.26 -21.61
C ILE A 185 33.76 -1.68 -21.54
N ASP A 186 33.88 -2.24 -20.33
CA ASP A 186 34.46 -3.56 -20.10
C ASP A 186 33.61 -4.69 -20.67
N ALA A 187 32.30 -4.48 -20.73
CA ALA A 187 31.34 -5.48 -21.19
C ALA A 187 30.84 -5.23 -22.63
N ALA A 188 31.45 -4.30 -23.36
CA ALA A 188 31.02 -3.94 -24.72
C ALA A 188 30.98 -5.12 -25.68
N ASP A 189 31.88 -6.09 -25.49
CA ASP A 189 31.99 -7.28 -26.34
C ASP A 189 31.20 -8.49 -25.82
N LEU A 190 30.52 -8.35 -24.67
CA LEU A 190 29.79 -9.46 -24.05
C LEU A 190 28.33 -9.48 -24.56
N PRO A 191 27.91 -10.58 -25.19
CA PRO A 191 26.55 -10.66 -25.74
C PRO A 191 25.49 -10.66 -24.63
N GLY A 192 24.40 -9.96 -24.88
CA GLY A 192 23.23 -9.94 -24.00
C GLY A 192 23.37 -9.08 -22.75
N LEU A 193 24.52 -8.42 -22.55
CA LEU A 193 24.73 -7.49 -21.44
C LEU A 193 24.40 -6.06 -21.85
N PHE A 194 23.74 -5.33 -20.94
CA PHE A 194 23.48 -3.91 -21.14
C PHE A 194 23.28 -3.21 -19.81
N ILE A 195 23.46 -1.89 -19.83
CA ILE A 195 23.19 -1.03 -18.68
C ILE A 195 21.77 -0.48 -18.84
N GLN A 196 20.92 -0.85 -17.90
CA GLN A 196 19.55 -0.38 -17.81
C GLN A 196 19.51 0.88 -16.96
N ARG A 197 18.93 1.94 -17.51
CA ARG A 197 18.72 3.18 -16.77
C ARG A 197 17.40 3.09 -15.99
N GLY A 198 17.47 3.44 -14.70
CA GLY A 198 16.31 3.55 -13.84
C GLY A 198 16.43 4.78 -12.96
N SER A 199 15.63 4.83 -11.91
CA SER A 199 15.72 5.89 -10.92
C SER A 199 15.58 5.30 -9.52
N LYS A 200 16.25 5.94 -8.57
CA LYS A 200 16.19 5.63 -7.15
C LYS A 200 15.44 6.76 -6.46
N ARG A 201 14.46 6.42 -5.61
CA ARG A 201 13.69 7.39 -4.83
C ARG A 201 14.55 7.91 -3.68
N LEU A 202 14.68 9.22 -3.56
CA LEU A 202 15.38 9.86 -2.45
C LEU A 202 14.38 10.71 -1.67
N TYR A 203 14.36 10.55 -0.35
CA TYR A 203 13.51 11.32 0.56
C TYR A 203 14.40 12.41 1.16
N THR A 204 14.09 13.68 0.85
CA THR A 204 15.01 14.82 1.02
C THR A 204 14.85 15.55 2.35
N TYR A 205 13.85 15.22 3.15
CA TYR A 205 13.56 15.93 4.41
C TYR A 205 14.36 15.42 5.60
N PHE A 206 15.10 14.32 5.42
CA PHE A 206 15.92 13.75 6.49
C PHE A 206 17.16 14.61 6.78
N ASP A 207 17.32 14.95 8.04
CA ASP A 207 18.62 15.39 8.55
C ASP A 207 19.36 14.12 8.98
N ALA A 208 20.65 14.03 8.65
CA ALA A 208 21.40 12.79 8.60
C ALA A 208 21.53 12.00 9.93
N GLU A 209 21.12 12.56 11.06
CA GLU A 209 21.34 11.96 12.38
C GLU A 209 20.07 11.70 13.20
N GLU A 210 18.89 12.08 12.72
CA GLU A 210 17.67 11.99 13.52
C GLU A 210 16.59 11.16 12.85
N ASN A 211 15.84 10.42 13.66
CA ASN A 211 14.63 9.71 13.22
C ASN A 211 13.61 10.75 12.76
N ASN A 212 13.05 10.57 11.60
CA ASN A 212 12.09 11.52 11.08
C ASN A 212 10.76 10.80 10.83
N SER A 213 9.77 11.10 11.66
CA SER A 213 8.48 10.40 11.64
C SER A 213 7.63 10.71 10.41
N LEU A 214 8.02 11.69 9.60
CA LEU A 214 7.34 11.93 8.32
C LEU A 214 7.44 10.69 7.41
N SER A 215 8.38 9.79 7.64
CA SER A 215 8.47 8.50 6.98
C SER A 215 7.17 7.69 7.11
N HIS A 216 6.46 7.80 8.22
CA HIS A 216 5.17 7.12 8.43
C HIS A 216 4.06 7.70 7.55
N VAL A 217 4.14 8.98 7.19
CA VAL A 217 3.19 9.64 6.29
C VAL A 217 3.54 9.31 4.84
N ILE A 218 4.79 9.55 4.46
CA ILE A 218 5.22 9.38 3.05
C ILE A 218 5.29 7.90 2.68
N GLY A 219 5.87 7.08 3.54
CA GLY A 219 6.08 5.67 3.25
C GLY A 219 7.34 5.42 2.42
N TYR A 220 7.41 4.27 1.79
CA TYR A 220 8.58 3.87 1.00
C TYR A 220 8.15 2.96 -0.17
N LEU A 221 9.09 2.81 -1.12
CA LEU A 221 8.93 1.90 -2.26
C LEU A 221 9.63 0.58 -1.96
N GLY A 222 9.09 -0.49 -2.53
CA GLY A 222 9.72 -1.81 -2.49
C GLY A 222 9.43 -2.56 -3.77
N LYS A 223 10.18 -3.64 -4.01
CA LYS A 223 9.96 -4.52 -5.16
C LYS A 223 8.57 -5.15 -5.10
N LEU A 224 8.00 -5.43 -6.26
CA LEU A 224 6.77 -6.19 -6.32
C LEU A 224 7.05 -7.63 -5.85
N ASP A 225 6.15 -8.16 -5.03
CA ASP A 225 6.16 -9.58 -4.73
C ASP A 225 5.47 -10.35 -5.87
N ARG A 226 5.54 -11.68 -5.81
CA ARG A 226 5.00 -12.53 -6.88
C ARG A 226 3.51 -12.30 -7.10
N ASP A 227 2.74 -12.20 -6.02
CA ASP A 227 1.28 -12.01 -6.11
C ASP A 227 0.94 -10.65 -6.71
N GLN A 228 1.66 -9.59 -6.29
CA GLN A 228 1.51 -8.25 -6.85
C GLN A 228 1.85 -8.23 -8.34
N LEU A 229 2.92 -8.90 -8.73
CA LEU A 229 3.31 -8.95 -10.15
C LEU A 229 2.26 -9.67 -10.99
N ASP A 230 1.73 -10.80 -10.50
CA ASP A 230 0.67 -11.55 -11.21
C ASP A 230 -0.59 -10.70 -11.40
N GLU A 231 -0.95 -9.87 -10.40
CA GLU A 231 -2.12 -8.98 -10.48
C GLU A 231 -1.89 -7.76 -11.38
N LEU A 232 -0.67 -7.22 -11.38
CA LEU A 232 -0.38 -5.92 -11.97
C LEU A 232 0.34 -6.00 -13.31
N TYR A 233 0.76 -7.17 -13.75
CA TYR A 233 1.48 -7.36 -15.02
C TYR A 233 0.64 -6.83 -16.20
N ASP A 234 -0.65 -7.16 -16.22
CA ASP A 234 -1.57 -6.71 -17.27
C ASP A 234 -1.86 -5.22 -17.22
N VAL A 235 -1.53 -4.55 -16.11
CA VAL A 235 -1.66 -3.09 -15.93
C VAL A 235 -0.36 -2.38 -16.35
N GLY A 236 0.68 -3.14 -16.70
CA GLY A 236 1.93 -2.62 -17.23
C GLY A 236 3.09 -2.55 -16.23
N TYR A 237 2.99 -3.25 -15.08
CA TYR A 237 4.12 -3.36 -14.16
C TYR A 237 5.09 -4.44 -14.64
N LEU A 238 6.36 -4.15 -14.49
CA LEU A 238 7.45 -5.04 -14.87
C LEU A 238 8.08 -5.68 -13.62
N PRO A 239 8.72 -6.86 -13.75
CA PRO A 239 9.37 -7.51 -12.62
C PRO A 239 10.42 -6.66 -11.90
N SER A 240 11.06 -5.74 -12.61
CA SER A 240 12.07 -4.83 -12.05
C SER A 240 11.50 -3.60 -11.37
N ASP A 241 10.19 -3.37 -11.46
CA ASP A 241 9.55 -2.16 -10.93
C ASP A 241 9.53 -2.16 -9.40
N SER A 242 9.38 -0.95 -8.85
CA SER A 242 9.08 -0.73 -7.44
C SER A 242 7.67 -0.16 -7.32
N ILE A 243 7.01 -0.48 -6.23
CA ILE A 243 5.64 -0.04 -5.93
C ILE A 243 5.60 0.55 -4.51
N GLY A 244 4.71 1.48 -4.26
CA GLY A 244 4.49 2.02 -2.92
C GLY A 244 4.02 0.95 -1.94
N LYS A 245 4.73 0.75 -0.84
CA LYS A 245 4.42 -0.29 0.16
C LYS A 245 3.62 0.25 1.33
N THR A 246 3.85 1.51 1.72
CA THR A 246 3.16 2.16 2.84
C THR A 246 2.93 3.64 2.53
N GLY A 247 2.15 4.31 3.37
CA GLY A 247 1.99 5.76 3.35
C GLY A 247 1.40 6.32 2.07
N VAL A 248 1.75 7.55 1.77
CA VAL A 248 1.35 8.29 0.56
C VAL A 248 1.84 7.58 -0.71
N GLU A 249 3.05 7.01 -0.66
CA GLU A 249 3.61 6.25 -1.80
C GLU A 249 2.68 5.12 -2.22
N LYS A 250 2.06 4.42 -1.26
CA LYS A 250 1.08 3.36 -1.53
C LYS A 250 -0.29 3.93 -1.90
N GLN A 251 -0.78 4.87 -1.10
CA GLN A 251 -2.15 5.42 -1.25
C GLN A 251 -2.35 6.07 -2.61
N TYR A 252 -1.34 6.78 -3.11
CA TYR A 252 -1.41 7.53 -4.36
C TYR A 252 -0.49 6.95 -5.45
N GLU A 253 -0.23 5.65 -5.39
CA GLU A 253 0.61 4.93 -6.37
C GLU A 253 0.17 5.21 -7.81
N ASN A 254 -1.13 5.13 -8.08
CA ASN A 254 -1.66 5.30 -9.44
C ASN A 254 -1.39 6.70 -10.00
N SER A 255 -1.42 7.74 -9.15
CA SER A 255 -1.12 9.11 -9.58
C SER A 255 0.39 9.33 -9.72
N LEU A 256 1.16 8.83 -8.75
CA LEU A 256 2.61 9.05 -8.68
C LEU A 256 3.38 8.28 -9.75
N ARG A 257 2.95 7.08 -10.12
CA ARG A 257 3.70 6.18 -11.02
C ARG A 257 3.87 6.74 -12.43
N GLY A 258 2.85 7.38 -12.97
CA GLY A 258 2.83 7.81 -14.38
C GLY A 258 2.52 6.65 -15.32
N GLU A 259 2.75 6.87 -16.60
CA GLU A 259 2.51 5.88 -17.67
C GLU A 259 3.80 5.60 -18.41
N TYR A 260 4.16 4.33 -18.57
CA TYR A 260 5.33 3.92 -19.32
C TYR A 260 5.15 4.26 -20.78
N GLY A 261 6.24 4.66 -21.41
CA GLY A 261 6.35 4.73 -22.86
C GLY A 261 6.88 3.42 -23.41
N GLU A 262 7.03 3.35 -24.72
CA GLU A 262 7.60 2.18 -25.38
C GLU A 262 8.33 2.54 -26.65
N VAL A 263 9.39 1.81 -26.95
CA VAL A 263 10.05 1.82 -28.27
C VAL A 263 9.82 0.44 -28.88
N VAL A 264 9.32 0.41 -30.10
CA VAL A 264 9.15 -0.82 -30.85
C VAL A 264 10.28 -0.91 -31.88
N TYR A 265 11.14 -1.88 -31.73
CA TYR A 265 12.24 -2.17 -32.65
C TYR A 265 11.85 -3.30 -33.59
N GLU A 266 12.24 -3.16 -34.86
CA GLU A 266 12.28 -4.29 -35.78
C GLU A 266 13.51 -5.12 -35.43
N VAL A 267 13.34 -6.45 -35.27
CA VAL A 267 14.44 -7.34 -34.95
C VAL A 267 14.64 -8.38 -36.06
N ASP A 268 15.87 -8.83 -36.23
CA ASP A 268 16.20 -9.89 -37.15
C ASP A 268 15.91 -11.28 -36.52
N ALA A 269 16.20 -12.34 -37.24
CA ALA A 269 15.95 -13.71 -36.81
C ALA A 269 16.77 -14.12 -35.55
N LEU A 270 17.75 -13.33 -35.17
CA LEU A 270 18.57 -13.53 -33.99
C LEU A 270 18.19 -12.58 -32.84
N GLY A 271 17.11 -11.79 -33.02
CA GLY A 271 16.62 -10.85 -32.03
C GLY A 271 17.39 -9.52 -31.97
N ARG A 272 18.28 -9.27 -32.92
CA ARG A 272 19.10 -8.05 -32.93
C ARG A 272 18.30 -6.88 -33.52
N GLU A 273 18.32 -5.76 -32.80
CA GLU A 273 17.59 -4.53 -33.17
C GLU A 273 18.13 -3.95 -34.50
N GLN A 274 17.24 -3.68 -35.43
CA GLN A 274 17.57 -3.16 -36.76
C GLN A 274 17.09 -1.70 -36.90
N ASN A 275 15.80 -1.48 -36.80
CA ASN A 275 15.18 -0.15 -37.02
C ASN A 275 14.18 0.12 -35.90
N ILE A 276 13.96 1.41 -35.62
CA ILE A 276 12.85 1.83 -34.73
C ILE A 276 11.60 1.94 -35.60
N LEU A 277 10.57 1.18 -35.24
CA LEU A 277 9.27 1.17 -35.94
C LEU A 277 8.34 2.23 -35.36
N SER A 278 8.35 2.41 -34.04
CA SER A 278 7.55 3.45 -33.37
C SER A 278 8.15 3.79 -32.01
N GLU A 279 7.84 4.98 -31.52
CA GLU A 279 8.24 5.44 -30.20
C GLU A 279 7.08 6.20 -29.57
N ILE A 280 6.68 5.78 -28.39
CA ILE A 280 5.67 6.45 -27.55
C ILE A 280 6.39 6.94 -26.30
N PRO A 281 6.52 8.25 -26.08
CA PRO A 281 7.22 8.76 -24.91
C PRO A 281 6.46 8.47 -23.62
N PRO A 282 7.15 8.26 -22.50
CA PRO A 282 6.49 8.05 -21.20
C PRO A 282 5.83 9.35 -20.73
N LYS A 283 4.79 9.20 -19.89
CA LYS A 283 4.16 10.32 -19.20
C LYS A 283 4.55 10.25 -17.73
N SER A 284 5.19 11.29 -17.22
CA SER A 284 5.59 11.40 -15.82
C SER A 284 4.36 11.36 -14.91
N GLY A 285 4.54 10.85 -13.71
CA GLY A 285 3.50 10.82 -12.69
C GLY A 285 3.15 12.22 -12.18
N ASP A 286 1.93 12.38 -11.69
CA ASP A 286 1.48 13.62 -11.09
C ASP A 286 2.09 13.80 -9.70
N HIS A 287 2.27 15.05 -9.29
CA HIS A 287 2.82 15.39 -7.98
C HIS A 287 1.70 15.42 -6.94
N ILE A 288 2.01 14.96 -5.74
CA ILE A 288 1.08 14.92 -4.60
C ILE A 288 1.48 16.03 -3.64
N LYS A 289 0.59 17.01 -3.46
CA LYS A 289 0.78 18.08 -2.46
C LYS A 289 0.03 17.66 -1.19
N LEU A 290 0.76 17.61 -0.08
CA LEU A 290 0.22 17.19 1.22
C LEU A 290 -0.36 18.39 1.98
N THR A 291 -1.22 18.08 2.95
CA THR A 291 -1.67 19.04 3.95
C THR A 291 -0.60 19.30 5.01
N ILE A 292 0.36 18.40 5.13
CA ILE A 292 1.47 18.49 6.11
C ILE A 292 2.26 19.78 5.88
N ASP A 293 2.56 20.45 6.98
CA ASP A 293 3.49 21.56 7.04
C ASP A 293 4.80 21.03 7.59
N LEU A 294 5.86 21.02 6.78
CA LEU A 294 7.14 20.42 7.16
C LEU A 294 7.73 21.06 8.41
N ASN A 295 7.55 22.39 8.57
CA ASN A 295 8.09 23.09 9.75
C ASN A 295 7.35 22.70 11.02
N ILE A 296 6.01 22.59 10.94
CA ILE A 296 5.19 22.14 12.09
C ILE A 296 5.55 20.68 12.42
N GLN A 297 5.69 19.84 11.40
CA GLN A 297 6.06 18.42 11.55
C GLN A 297 7.40 18.27 12.28
N LYS A 298 8.42 18.95 11.79
CA LYS A 298 9.78 18.89 12.37
C LYS A 298 9.78 19.44 13.81
N LYS A 299 9.11 20.56 14.04
CA LYS A 299 9.09 21.19 15.37
C LYS A 299 8.37 20.32 16.41
N LEU A 300 7.24 19.75 16.03
CA LEU A 300 6.49 18.85 16.92
C LEU A 300 7.34 17.60 17.26
N GLU A 301 7.98 17.03 16.26
CA GLU A 301 8.85 15.87 16.45
C GLU A 301 10.04 16.19 17.36
N GLU A 302 10.72 17.30 17.12
CA GLU A 302 11.84 17.80 17.94
C GLU A 302 11.44 17.92 19.42
N ILE A 303 10.31 18.59 19.67
CA ILE A 303 9.82 18.79 21.04
C ILE A 303 9.45 17.44 21.68
N LEU A 304 8.72 16.61 20.94
CA LEU A 304 8.27 15.31 21.47
C LEU A 304 9.47 14.40 21.80
N GLN A 305 10.45 14.33 20.90
CA GLN A 305 11.66 13.54 21.13
C GLN A 305 12.43 14.05 22.35
N LYS A 306 12.60 15.36 22.47
CA LYS A 306 13.29 15.98 23.61
C LYS A 306 12.65 15.57 24.95
N TYR A 307 11.31 15.63 25.03
CA TYR A 307 10.62 15.26 26.28
C TYR A 307 10.63 13.76 26.54
N LEU A 308 10.62 12.93 25.49
CA LEU A 308 10.80 11.47 25.63
C LEU A 308 12.15 11.18 26.28
N ASP A 309 13.21 11.81 25.75
CA ASP A 309 14.58 11.61 26.25
C ASP A 309 14.69 12.05 27.72
N GLN A 310 14.14 13.23 28.06
CA GLN A 310 14.14 13.76 29.42
C GLN A 310 13.42 12.85 30.41
N GLN A 311 12.37 12.18 29.96
CA GLN A 311 11.55 11.30 30.81
C GLN A 311 11.96 9.84 30.71
N ASN A 312 12.99 9.53 29.95
CA ASN A 312 13.45 8.16 29.67
C ASN A 312 12.31 7.30 29.11
N LYS A 313 11.53 7.87 28.17
CA LYS A 313 10.45 7.17 27.45
C LYS A 313 10.88 7.02 25.99
N LYS A 314 10.26 6.09 25.28
CA LYS A 314 10.69 5.76 23.91
C LYS A 314 9.60 5.89 22.85
N ARG A 315 8.35 5.72 23.24
CA ARG A 315 7.24 5.57 22.29
C ARG A 315 6.20 6.66 22.52
N ALA A 316 5.91 7.39 21.44
CA ALA A 316 4.91 8.46 21.49
C ALA A 316 4.31 8.72 20.12
N SER A 317 3.20 9.41 20.10
CA SER A 317 2.58 9.90 18.88
C SER A 317 1.91 11.23 19.14
N ALA A 318 1.90 12.10 18.12
CA ALA A 318 1.20 13.39 18.20
C ALA A 318 0.66 13.76 16.81
N ILE A 319 -0.52 14.37 16.80
CA ILE A 319 -1.17 14.84 15.57
C ILE A 319 -1.60 16.29 15.77
N VAL A 320 -1.33 17.12 14.76
CA VAL A 320 -1.82 18.48 14.65
C VAL A 320 -2.76 18.56 13.45
N MET A 321 -3.97 19.07 13.68
CA MET A 321 -5.01 19.15 12.65
C MET A 321 -5.70 20.50 12.66
N ASN A 322 -6.07 20.97 11.46
CA ASN A 322 -6.92 22.14 11.29
C ASN A 322 -8.38 21.71 11.48
N PRO A 323 -9.07 22.19 12.55
CA PRO A 323 -10.45 21.75 12.81
C PRO A 323 -11.47 22.28 11.80
N LYS A 324 -11.13 23.28 10.98
CA LYS A 324 -12.05 23.89 10.01
C LYS A 324 -12.08 23.16 8.66
N SER A 325 -11.12 22.23 8.44
CA SER A 325 -11.00 21.55 7.14
C SER A 325 -10.72 20.04 7.25
N GLY A 326 -10.28 19.56 8.42
CA GLY A 326 -9.83 18.18 8.60
C GLY A 326 -8.41 17.94 8.10
N GLU A 327 -7.71 18.98 7.66
CA GLU A 327 -6.34 18.86 7.17
C GLU A 327 -5.38 18.51 8.31
N ILE A 328 -4.60 17.44 8.12
CA ILE A 328 -3.53 17.06 9.05
C ILE A 328 -2.32 17.92 8.72
N LEU A 329 -1.88 18.74 9.68
CA LEU A 329 -0.75 19.64 9.53
C LEU A 329 0.57 18.97 9.94
N ALA A 330 0.51 18.02 10.89
CA ALA A 330 1.62 17.23 11.35
C ALA A 330 1.12 15.91 11.91
N LEU A 331 1.89 14.85 11.69
CA LEU A 331 1.59 13.50 12.18
C LEU A 331 2.91 12.85 12.58
N VAL A 332 3.13 12.72 13.88
CA VAL A 332 4.37 12.19 14.45
C VAL A 332 4.10 10.85 15.10
N SER A 333 4.96 9.88 14.81
CA SER A 333 4.98 8.55 15.44
C SER A 333 6.43 8.19 15.75
N LEU A 334 6.75 8.02 17.01
CA LEU A 334 8.11 7.74 17.49
C LEU A 334 8.16 6.40 18.24
N PRO A 335 9.27 5.64 18.10
CA PRO A 335 10.40 5.90 17.22
C PRO A 335 10.00 5.75 15.75
N ALA A 336 10.81 6.33 14.85
CA ALA A 336 10.55 6.30 13.42
C ALA A 336 11.68 5.55 12.69
N TYR A 337 11.60 5.51 11.38
CA TYR A 337 12.57 4.85 10.51
C TYR A 337 12.98 5.78 9.39
N ASN A 338 14.12 5.50 8.78
CA ASN A 338 14.59 6.23 7.61
C ASN A 338 14.11 5.49 6.36
N ASN A 339 13.15 6.08 5.64
CA ASN A 339 12.62 5.42 4.44
C ASN A 339 13.63 5.38 3.28
N ASN A 340 14.72 6.15 3.33
CA ASN A 340 15.84 6.01 2.39
C ASN A 340 16.52 4.63 2.51
N ASP A 341 16.45 3.98 3.68
CA ASP A 341 17.02 2.65 3.86
C ASP A 341 16.30 1.59 3.02
N PHE A 342 15.05 1.86 2.62
CA PHE A 342 14.27 0.95 1.77
C PHE A 342 14.47 1.24 0.28
N SER A 343 15.01 2.40 -0.05
CA SER A 343 15.10 2.88 -1.44
C SER A 343 16.16 2.09 -2.22
N GLY A 344 15.73 1.39 -3.26
CA GLY A 344 16.61 0.52 -4.04
C GLY A 344 16.82 -0.86 -3.42
N GLY A 345 16.06 -1.18 -2.37
CA GLY A 345 16.16 -2.44 -1.64
C GLY A 345 16.86 -2.26 -0.29
N ILE A 346 16.30 -2.86 0.74
CA ILE A 346 16.85 -2.76 2.10
C ILE A 346 17.81 -3.93 2.36
N ASP A 347 18.96 -3.63 2.94
CA ASP A 347 19.91 -4.66 3.34
C ASP A 347 19.42 -5.39 4.60
N LEU A 348 19.92 -6.59 4.81
CA LEU A 348 19.47 -7.48 5.89
C LEU A 348 19.71 -6.86 7.28
N GLU A 349 20.83 -6.17 7.47
CA GLU A 349 21.16 -5.55 8.76
C GLU A 349 20.17 -4.43 9.11
N SER A 350 19.92 -3.52 8.16
CA SER A 350 18.93 -2.45 8.32
C SER A 350 17.53 -3.00 8.55
N TYR A 351 17.16 -4.05 7.80
CA TYR A 351 15.86 -4.70 7.96
C TYR A 351 15.68 -5.27 9.37
N LYS A 352 16.69 -5.99 9.88
CA LYS A 352 16.66 -6.53 11.23
C LYS A 352 16.62 -5.44 12.29
N LYS A 353 17.37 -4.35 12.10
CA LYS A 353 17.36 -3.19 13.00
C LYS A 353 15.93 -2.68 13.23
N TYR A 354 15.09 -2.70 12.21
CA TYR A 354 13.70 -2.24 12.31
C TYR A 354 12.74 -3.33 12.80
N THR A 355 12.88 -4.56 12.32
CA THR A 355 11.91 -5.64 12.60
C THR A 355 12.13 -6.31 13.95
N GLU A 356 13.36 -6.34 14.45
CA GLU A 356 13.71 -6.94 15.75
C GLU A 356 13.68 -5.91 16.90
N ASN A 357 13.45 -4.63 16.60
CA ASN A 357 13.38 -3.57 17.61
C ASN A 357 12.07 -3.66 18.39
N GLU A 358 12.17 -3.82 19.73
CA GLU A 358 11.01 -3.95 20.63
C GLU A 358 10.10 -2.71 20.62
N ASP A 359 10.61 -1.56 20.22
CA ASP A 359 9.84 -0.32 20.14
C ASP A 359 9.12 -0.15 18.80
N ASN A 360 9.27 -1.10 17.87
CA ASN A 360 8.54 -1.18 16.60
C ASN A 360 8.56 0.13 15.81
N PRO A 361 9.72 0.57 15.29
CA PRO A 361 9.79 1.86 14.57
C PRO A 361 9.03 1.89 13.25
N LEU A 362 8.71 0.74 12.66
CA LEU A 362 7.89 0.68 11.42
C LEU A 362 6.40 0.84 11.70
N PHE A 363 5.96 0.78 12.96
CA PHE A 363 4.54 0.83 13.32
C PHE A 363 4.08 2.28 13.46
N ASN A 364 3.09 2.67 12.62
CA ASN A 364 2.50 4.02 12.67
C ASN A 364 1.52 4.11 13.84
N ARG A 365 1.98 4.61 14.97
CA ARG A 365 1.20 4.73 16.20
C ARG A 365 0.01 5.67 16.07
N ALA A 366 0.13 6.65 15.18
CA ALA A 366 -0.87 7.72 15.04
C ALA A 366 -2.19 7.20 14.46
N ILE A 367 -2.15 6.28 13.49
CA ILE A 367 -3.34 5.80 12.79
C ILE A 367 -3.60 4.29 12.96
N SER A 368 -2.55 3.51 13.27
CA SER A 368 -2.69 2.05 13.41
C SER A 368 -2.74 1.59 14.87
N GLY A 369 -2.23 2.42 15.78
CA GLY A 369 -2.21 2.10 17.20
C GLY A 369 -3.59 2.20 17.84
N SER A 370 -3.90 1.25 18.71
CA SER A 370 -5.16 1.21 19.44
C SER A 370 -4.84 1.17 20.94
N TYR A 371 -5.19 2.23 21.64
CA TYR A 371 -4.80 2.44 23.03
C TYR A 371 -6.02 2.76 23.90
N PRO A 372 -6.03 2.36 25.15
CA PRO A 372 -7.10 2.79 26.08
C PRO A 372 -7.06 4.31 26.24
N SER A 373 -8.22 4.95 26.19
CA SER A 373 -8.38 6.40 26.17
C SER A 373 -8.28 7.06 27.56
N GLY A 374 -8.43 6.31 28.61
CA GLY A 374 -8.51 6.86 29.98
C GLY A 374 -9.58 7.93 30.06
N SER A 375 -9.30 9.03 30.82
CA SER A 375 -10.25 10.16 31.04
C SER A 375 -10.50 11.02 29.79
N UNK A 376 -9.83 10.76 28.88
CA UNK A 376 -10.05 11.52 27.67
C UNK A 376 -11.41 11.32 27.03
N UNK A 377 -12.09 10.25 27.18
CA UNK A 377 -13.43 9.93 26.79
C UNK A 377 -14.46 10.54 27.72
N UNK A 378 -14.09 10.92 28.76
CA UNK A 378 -14.94 11.59 29.70
C UNK A 378 -15.49 12.89 29.16
N UNK A 379 -14.76 13.48 28.29
CA UNK A 379 -15.25 14.63 27.62
C UNK A 379 -16.37 14.30 26.64
N UNK A 380 -16.28 13.28 26.00
CA UNK A 380 -17.32 12.77 25.18
C UNK A 380 -18.45 12.21 26.01
N UNK A 381 -18.19 11.62 27.02
CA UNK A 381 -19.18 11.10 27.92
C UNK A 381 -19.87 12.23 28.68
N UNK A 382 -19.26 13.17 28.88
CA UNK A 382 -19.86 14.35 29.46
C UNK A 382 -20.76 15.06 28.46
N UNK A 383 -20.36 15.06 27.35
CA UNK A 383 -21.25 15.52 26.32
C UNK A 383 -22.46 14.65 26.13
N UNK A 384 -22.24 13.52 26.24
CA UNK A 384 -23.33 12.57 26.21
C UNK A 384 -24.20 12.63 27.45
N UNK A 385 -23.68 12.86 28.42
CA UNK A 385 -24.45 13.02 29.62
C UNK A 385 -25.23 14.31 29.60
N UNK A 386 -24.66 15.18 29.04
CA UNK A 386 -25.37 16.43 28.92
C UNK A 386 -26.49 16.34 27.87
N UNK A 387 -26.23 15.68 26.96
CA UNK A 387 -27.24 15.48 25.98
C UNK A 387 -28.36 14.58 26.45
N UNK A 388 -27.99 13.69 27.07
CA UNK A 388 -28.98 12.73 27.52
C UNK A 388 -29.59 13.09 28.87
N UNK A 389 -29.02 13.68 29.57
CA UNK A 389 -29.45 14.05 30.87
C UNK A 389 -30.17 15.38 30.90
N UNK A 390 -30.07 15.89 30.01
CA UNK A 390 -30.66 17.21 29.93
C UNK A 390 -32.13 17.31 30.12
N UNK A 391 -32.66 16.58 30.06
CA UNK A 391 -34.07 16.67 30.17
C UNK A 391 -34.54 16.70 31.60
N UNK A 392 -34.27 16.08 32.36
CA UNK A 392 -35.02 16.01 33.59
C UNK A 392 -34.24 16.47 34.78
N UNK A 393 -33.49 16.35 34.71
CA UNK A 393 -32.72 16.58 35.90
C UNK A 393 -31.81 17.71 35.65
N UNK A 394 -32.17 18.17 34.79
CA UNK A 394 -31.29 19.15 34.31
C UNK A 394 -30.84 20.21 35.24
N UNK A 395 -31.65 20.56 36.04
CA UNK A 395 -31.30 21.65 36.88
C UNK A 395 -30.33 21.20 37.96
N UNK A 396 -30.60 20.28 38.43
CA UNK A 396 -29.80 19.78 39.50
C UNK A 396 -28.60 19.03 38.94
N UNK A 397 -28.88 18.50 38.02
CA UNK A 397 -27.85 17.75 37.42
C UNK A 397 -26.94 18.64 36.63
N UNK A 398 -27.55 19.46 36.14
CA UNK A 398 -26.78 20.39 35.40
C UNK A 398 -25.85 21.17 36.27
N UNK A 399 -26.39 21.43 37.27
CA UNK A 399 -25.62 22.08 38.21
C UNK A 399 -24.56 21.16 38.78
N UNK A 400 -24.94 20.19 38.92
CA UNK A 400 -24.06 19.19 39.36
C UNK A 400 -23.15 18.72 38.24
N UNK A 401 -23.68 18.77 37.23
CA UNK A 401 -22.90 18.43 36.10
C UNK A 401 -22.00 19.52 35.69
N UNK A 402 -22.54 20.50 35.79
CA UNK A 402 -21.75 21.67 35.52
C UNK A 402 -20.69 21.85 36.57
N UNK A 403 -21.15 21.61 37.60
CA UNK A 403 -20.27 21.61 38.68
C UNK A 403 -19.31 20.45 38.64
N UNK A 404 -19.85 19.51 38.20
CA UNK A 404 -19.05 18.36 38.04
C UNK A 404 -18.14 18.44 36.81
N UNK A 405 -18.67 19.03 35.96
CA UNK A 405 -17.89 19.29 34.81
C UNK A 405 -16.90 20.37 35.06
N UNK A 406 -17.30 21.18 35.71
CA UNK A 406 -16.42 22.21 36.11
C UNK A 406 -15.48 21.69 37.18
N UNK A 407 -15.94 20.95 37.92
CA UNK A 407 -15.16 20.32 38.94
C UNK A 407 -14.29 19.20 38.42
N UNK A 408 -14.82 18.69 37.49
CA UNK A 408 -14.04 17.64 36.87
C UNK A 408 -12.93 18.19 36.03
N UNK A 409 -13.27 19.20 35.63
CA UNK A 409 -12.28 19.83 34.80
C UNK A 409 -11.32 20.65 35.62
N UNK A 410 -11.83 21.13 36.72
CA UNK A 410 -11.06 22.01 37.51
C UNK A 410 -10.37 21.27 38.64
N UNK A 411 -10.97 20.46 39.10
CA UNK A 411 -10.50 19.91 40.33
C UNK A 411 -9.53 18.80 40.07
N UNK A 412 -8.60 19.03 40.30
CA UNK A 412 -7.61 18.08 40.31
C UNK A 412 -7.87 16.96 41.25
N UNK A 413 -7.50 16.65 42.04
CA UNK A 413 -7.52 15.58 42.97
C UNK A 413 -8.81 15.38 43.75
N UNK A 414 -9.20 16.30 44.27
CA UNK A 414 -10.35 16.19 45.08
C UNK A 414 -11.61 16.12 44.27
N UNK A 415 -11.47 16.70 43.34
CA UNK A 415 -12.59 16.66 42.43
C UNK A 415 -12.64 15.40 41.62
N UNK A 416 -11.72 14.85 41.51
CA UNK A 416 -11.71 13.59 40.84
C UNK A 416 -12.59 12.52 41.49
N UNK A 417 -12.66 12.60 42.67
CA UNK A 417 -13.55 11.67 43.34
C UNK A 417 -15.00 12.07 43.17
N UNK A 418 -15.13 13.14 43.14
CA UNK A 418 -16.47 13.67 42.89
C UNK A 418 -16.88 13.53 41.45
N UNK A 419 -16.00 13.77 40.69
CA UNK A 419 -16.26 13.59 39.30
C UNK A 419 -16.43 12.16 38.91
N UNK A 420 -15.79 11.46 39.56
CA UNK A 420 -15.96 10.06 39.35
C UNK A 420 -17.25 9.55 39.87
N UNK A 421 -17.57 10.13 40.88
CA UNK A 421 -18.86 9.76 41.41
C UNK A 421 -19.98 10.32 40.58
N UNK A 422 -19.72 11.37 40.12
CA UNK A 422 -20.69 11.95 39.21
C UNK A 422 -20.68 11.28 37.86
N UNK A 423 -19.64 11.01 37.49
CA UNK A 423 -19.57 10.28 36.28
C UNK A 423 -20.05 8.88 36.41
N UNK A 424 -19.81 8.38 37.45
CA UNK A 424 -20.36 7.09 37.76
C UNK A 424 -21.86 7.12 37.98
N UNK A 425 -22.14 8.06 38.50
CA UNK A 425 -23.57 8.21 38.68
C UNK A 425 -24.25 8.50 37.37
N UNK A 426 -23.58 9.18 36.64
CA UNK A 426 -24.14 9.46 35.37
C UNK A 426 -24.00 8.33 34.38
N UNK A 427 -23.07 7.68 34.65
CA UNK A 427 -22.89 6.55 33.83
C UNK A 427 -23.60 5.30 34.24
N UNK A 428 -23.46 5.07 35.31
CA UNK A 428 -24.00 3.85 35.88
C UNK A 428 -25.29 4.03 36.58
N GLY A 429 -25.80 4.91 36.89
CA GLY A 429 -26.88 5.23 37.77
C GLY A 429 -26.88 4.37 39.02
N GLY A 430 -26.44 4.95 40.02
CA GLY A 430 -26.38 4.21 41.28
C GLY A 430 -26.79 5.07 42.45
N GLY A 431 -27.71 4.58 43.27
CA GLY A 431 -28.03 5.19 44.54
C GLY A 431 -29.11 6.24 44.56
N TYR A 432 -29.66 6.62 43.46
CA TYR A 432 -30.80 7.57 43.42
C TYR A 432 -32.05 6.83 42.91
N LYS A 433 -33.13 6.99 43.70
CA LYS A 433 -34.45 6.40 43.35
C LYS A 433 -34.86 6.94 41.95
N ASN A 434 -35.21 6.06 41.08
CA ASN A 434 -35.70 6.29 39.72
C ASN A 434 -34.67 6.83 38.70
N PHE A 435 -33.35 6.72 39.00
CA PHE A 435 -32.31 7.05 38.01
C PHE A 435 -31.54 5.83 37.58
N THR A 436 -31.69 5.44 36.33
CA THR A 436 -31.08 4.21 35.77
C THR A 436 -29.75 4.48 35.08
N GLY A 437 -29.31 5.75 34.99
CA GLY A 437 -28.09 6.12 34.29
C GLY A 437 -28.24 6.06 32.79
N LEU A 438 -27.15 6.32 32.07
CA LEU A 438 -27.13 6.28 30.59
C LEU A 438 -27.13 4.85 30.06
N GLY A 439 -26.38 3.97 30.69
CA GLY A 439 -26.20 2.60 30.23
C GLY A 439 -25.25 2.52 29.04
N ILE A 440 -24.70 1.32 28.84
CA ILE A 440 -23.64 1.09 27.82
C ILE A 440 -24.14 1.35 26.39
N GLU A 441 -25.39 1.00 26.11
CA GLU A 441 -25.95 1.17 24.77
C GLU A 441 -26.01 2.63 24.34
N LYS A 442 -26.48 3.50 25.24
CA LYS A 442 -26.61 4.93 24.95
C LYS A 442 -25.23 5.57 24.85
N ILE A 443 -24.32 5.22 25.77
CA ILE A 443 -22.92 5.70 25.71
C ILE A 443 -22.28 5.27 24.38
N ARG A 444 -22.44 4.00 24.01
CA ARG A 444 -21.92 3.45 22.76
C ARG A 444 -22.47 4.21 21.53
N SER A 445 -23.79 4.42 21.48
CA SER A 445 -24.42 5.09 20.33
C SER A 445 -23.89 6.52 20.12
N TYR A 446 -23.65 7.25 21.22
CA TYR A 446 -23.06 8.60 21.11
C TYR A 446 -21.59 8.54 20.72
N LEU A 447 -20.81 7.60 21.27
CA LEU A 447 -19.39 7.43 20.87
C LEU A 447 -19.27 7.10 19.38
N GLU A 448 -20.19 6.27 18.86
CA GLU A 448 -20.25 5.96 17.43
C GLU A 448 -20.56 7.20 16.58
N LEU A 449 -21.41 8.10 17.09
CA LEU A 449 -21.68 9.39 16.43
C LEU A 449 -20.42 10.25 16.33
N PHE A 450 -19.52 10.18 17.31
CA PHE A 450 -18.23 10.88 17.28
C PHE A 450 -17.16 10.13 16.45
N GLY A 451 -17.50 8.95 15.90
CA GLY A 451 -16.60 8.18 15.04
C GLY A 451 -15.87 7.03 15.73
N PHE A 452 -16.00 6.89 17.04
CA PHE A 452 -15.31 5.80 17.77
C PHE A 452 -15.82 4.45 17.30
N GLY A 453 -14.91 3.48 17.16
CA GLY A 453 -15.22 2.13 16.70
C GLY A 453 -15.31 2.00 15.18
N ASN A 454 -15.05 3.07 14.45
CA ASN A 454 -15.10 3.11 12.98
C ASN A 454 -13.84 3.76 12.43
N LYS A 455 -13.49 3.41 11.19
CA LYS A 455 -12.46 4.14 10.45
C LYS A 455 -13.01 5.51 10.08
N LEU A 456 -12.21 6.54 10.29
CA LEU A 456 -12.59 7.93 9.93
C LEU A 456 -12.39 8.21 8.44
N GLY A 457 -11.65 7.34 7.77
CA GLY A 457 -11.40 7.44 6.33
C GLY A 457 -10.24 8.35 5.98
N ILE A 458 -9.22 8.43 6.82
CA ILE A 458 -7.99 9.13 6.46
C ILE A 458 -7.39 8.50 5.21
N ASP A 459 -6.89 9.33 4.33
CA ASP A 459 -6.31 8.89 3.05
C ASP A 459 -4.85 8.41 3.23
N LEU A 460 -4.70 7.43 4.12
CA LEU A 460 -3.47 6.68 4.36
C LEU A 460 -3.84 5.22 4.61
N PRO A 461 -3.05 4.27 4.14
CA PRO A 461 -3.31 2.87 4.43
C PRO A 461 -2.99 2.54 5.90
N GLY A 462 -3.67 1.55 6.44
CA GLY A 462 -3.38 1.03 7.78
C GLY A 462 -4.18 1.65 8.90
N GLU A 463 -5.21 2.47 8.59
CA GLU A 463 -6.07 3.03 9.62
C GLU A 463 -6.77 1.93 10.42
N ASN A 464 -6.69 2.01 11.76
CA ASN A 464 -7.36 1.12 12.69
C ASN A 464 -8.68 1.78 13.13
N SER A 465 -9.75 1.01 13.21
CA SER A 465 -11.05 1.48 13.68
C SER A 465 -11.10 1.70 15.21
N GLY A 466 -10.11 1.16 15.92
CA GLY A 466 -10.17 1.07 17.37
C GLY A 466 -11.17 -0.02 17.80
N PHE A 467 -11.54 0.03 19.05
CA PHE A 467 -12.47 -0.96 19.60
C PHE A 467 -13.47 -0.28 20.54
N LEU A 468 -14.73 -0.52 20.28
CA LEU A 468 -15.84 0.00 21.10
C LEU A 468 -16.64 -1.18 21.66
N PRO A 469 -16.53 -1.49 22.96
CA PRO A 469 -17.17 -2.68 23.54
C PRO A 469 -18.70 -2.61 23.50
N SER A 470 -19.32 -3.77 23.39
CA SER A 470 -20.79 -3.93 23.43
C SER A 470 -21.17 -5.02 24.46
N LYS A 471 -22.46 -5.10 24.75
CA LYS A 471 -22.98 -6.18 25.62
C LYS A 471 -22.75 -7.57 24.99
N GLU A 472 -22.93 -7.65 23.70
CA GLU A 472 -22.74 -8.89 22.92
C GLU A 472 -21.30 -9.34 22.95
N TRP A 473 -20.40 -8.42 22.80
CA TRP A 473 -18.95 -8.70 22.88
C TRP A 473 -18.57 -9.26 24.26
N LYS A 474 -19.10 -8.63 25.33
CA LYS A 474 -18.81 -9.07 26.71
C LYS A 474 -19.35 -10.46 27.00
N UNK A 475 -20.36 -10.53 26.63
CA UNK A 475 -21.06 -11.79 26.76
C UNK A 475 -20.41 -12.93 26.02
N UNK A 476 -19.80 -12.57 25.03
CA UNK A 476 -19.10 -13.52 24.26
C UNK A 476 -17.66 -13.73 24.69
N UNK A 477 -17.08 -12.76 25.03
CA UNK A 477 -15.71 -12.77 25.37
C UNK A 477 -15.44 -13.01 26.85
N UNK A 478 -16.25 -12.55 27.67
CA UNK A 478 -16.00 -12.66 29.06
C UNK A 478 -17.06 -13.43 29.80
N UNK A 479 -17.76 -14.10 29.38
CA UNK A 479 -18.81 -14.89 29.97
C UNK A 479 -19.37 -14.40 31.24
N UNK A 480 -19.06 -13.22 31.48
CA UNK A 480 -19.64 -12.70 32.70
C UNK A 480 -20.71 -11.68 32.31
N UNK A 481 -21.50 -11.63 33.01
CA UNK A 481 -22.64 -10.77 32.81
C UNK A 481 -22.22 -9.34 32.99
N UNK A 482 -22.76 -8.62 32.48
CA UNK A 482 -22.47 -7.22 32.44
C UNK A 482 -23.01 -6.60 33.72
N UNK A 483 -22.36 -6.59 34.51
CA UNK A 483 -22.66 -5.89 35.76
C UNK A 483 -22.53 -4.39 35.53
N UNK A 484 -23.03 -3.76 36.32
CA UNK A 484 -23.09 -2.32 36.28
C UNK A 484 -21.70 -1.71 36.56
N UNK A 485 -21.02 -2.44 37.19
CA UNK A 485 -19.68 -2.07 37.43
C UNK A 485 -18.79 -2.09 36.18
N UNK A 486 -19.17 -2.85 35.34
CA UNK A 486 -18.55 -2.90 34.06
C UNK A 486 -18.80 -1.71 33.21
N UNK A 487 -19.75 -1.17 33.30
CA UNK A 487 -20.09 0.05 32.66
C UNK A 487 -19.25 1.19 33.20
N UNK A 488 -18.98 1.10 34.32
CA UNK A 488 -18.13 2.06 34.92
C UNK A 488 -16.67 1.87 34.46
N UNK A 489 -16.41 0.78 34.27
CA UNK A 489 -15.13 0.46 33.75
C UNK A 489 -14.98 0.79 32.26
N UNK A 490 -15.88 0.72 31.63
CA UNK A 490 -15.93 1.10 30.26
C UNK A 490 -15.93 2.58 30.05
N UNK A 491 -16.53 3.12 30.82
CA UNK A 491 -16.67 4.54 30.76
C UNK A 491 -15.53 5.28 31.44
N UNK A 492 -15.17 4.64 32.35
CA UNK A 492 -14.18 5.33 33.13
C UNK A 492 -12.78 4.93 32.77
N UNK A 493 -12.83 4.22 32.17
CA UNK A 493 -11.49 3.96 32.14
C UNK A 493 -10.88 3.10 31.16
N UNK A 494 -10.92 2.80 31.05
CA UNK A 494 -10.03 2.06 30.69
C UNK A 494 -10.03 1.08 29.59
N UNK A 495 -10.67 0.60 29.68
CA UNK A 495 -10.47 -0.54 28.94
C UNK A 495 -10.86 -0.47 27.49
N UNK A 496 -11.04 -0.18 26.96
CA UNK A 496 -11.38 -0.50 25.69
C UNK A 496 -11.73 0.65 24.75
N UNK A 497 -11.57 1.54 25.03
CA UNK A 497 -11.89 2.51 24.09
C UNK A 497 -10.62 2.81 23.36
N UNK A 498 -10.37 2.13 22.76
CA UNK A 498 -9.22 2.26 22.02
C UNK A 498 -9.42 3.27 20.95
N UNK A 499 -9.05 4.18 21.23
CA UNK A 499 -9.16 5.27 20.37
C UNK A 499 -7.93 5.36 19.60
N UNK A 500 -8.02 5.64 18.70
CA UNK A 500 -6.94 6.00 17.87
C UNK A 500 -6.60 7.39 18.17
N UNK A 501 -5.60 7.78 18.06
CA UNK A 501 -5.09 9.09 18.33
C UNK A 501 -5.72 10.08 17.38
N UNK A 502 -6.05 9.65 16.29
CA UNK A 502 -6.80 10.37 15.32
C UNK A 502 -8.20 10.63 15.76
N UNK A 503 -8.71 9.82 16.43
CA UNK A 503 -10.06 9.88 16.89
C UNK A 503 -10.20 10.84 18.06
N UNK A 504 -9.33 10.92 18.67
CA UNK A 504 -9.28 11.87 19.76
C UNK A 504 -9.10 13.31 19.29
N UNK A 505 -8.57 13.36 18.24
CA UNK A 505 -8.50 14.64 17.59
C UNK A 505 -9.81 15.05 16.95
N UNK A 506 -10.50 14.18 16.48
CA UNK A 506 -11.81 14.34 15.94
C UNK A 506 -12.80 14.71 17.01
N UNK A 507 -12.65 14.28 18.08
CA UNK A 507 -13.50 14.62 19.19
C UNK A 507 -13.25 16.05 19.63
N UNK A 508 -12.17 16.49 19.46
CA UNK A 508 -11.83 17.86 19.73
C UNK A 508 -12.27 18.77 18.58
N UNK A 509 -12.36 18.29 17.47
CA UNK A 509 -12.92 18.97 16.35
C UNK A 509 -14.41 19.28 16.48
N UNK A 510 -15.02 18.48 16.97
CA UNK A 510 -16.47 18.60 17.20
C UNK A 510 -16.77 19.64 18.26
N UNK A 511 -15.94 19.76 19.03
CA UNK A 511 -16.11 20.71 20.03
C UNK A 511 -15.75 22.14 19.61
N UNK A 512 -15.04 22.27 18.59
CA UNK A 512 -14.58 23.55 18.20
C UNK A 512 -15.40 24.20 17.09
N UNK A 513 -15.78 23.63 16.24
CA UNK A 513 -16.53 24.23 15.14
C UNK A 513 -17.99 23.78 15.14
N UNK A 514 -18.62 24.36 14.81
CA UNK A 514 -20.00 24.16 14.66
C UNK A 514 -20.40 22.75 14.31
N UNK A 515 -19.88 21.75 14.91
CA UNK A 515 -20.30 20.46 14.85
C UNK A 515 -20.05 19.75 13.53
N UNK A 516 -19.18 20.16 12.90
CA UNK A 516 -18.83 19.48 11.77
C UNK A 516 -17.67 18.60 12.10
N UNK A 517 -17.81 17.36 11.89
CA UNK A 517 -16.81 16.38 11.92
C UNK A 517 -16.34 16.25 10.53
N TYR A 518 -15.19 16.67 10.12
CA TYR A 518 -14.54 16.61 8.81
C TYR A 518 -13.75 15.32 8.71
N ARG A 519 -13.74 14.74 7.52
CA ARG A 519 -12.84 13.62 7.23
C ARG A 519 -11.38 14.07 7.38
N PRO A 520 -10.57 13.40 8.19
CA PRO A 520 -9.15 13.75 8.25
C PRO A 520 -8.49 13.42 6.91
N LYS A 521 -7.64 14.34 6.43
CA LYS A 521 -6.99 14.16 5.12
C LYS A 521 -5.53 14.61 5.12
N ILE A 522 -4.75 13.93 4.30
CA ILE A 522 -3.34 14.20 4.05
C ILE A 522 -3.15 14.84 2.67
N LEU A 523 -4.01 14.52 1.71
CA LEU A 523 -3.93 15.10 0.36
C LEU A 523 -4.57 16.50 0.33
N LYS A 524 -3.76 17.49 -0.05
CA LYS A 524 -4.24 18.87 -0.28
C LYS A 524 -4.67 19.04 -1.73
N SER A 525 -3.81 18.60 -2.67
CA SER A 525 -4.09 18.70 -4.10
C SER A 525 -3.21 17.73 -4.88
N ILE A 526 -3.63 17.44 -6.11
CA ILE A 526 -2.83 16.74 -7.12
C ILE A 526 -2.37 17.81 -8.12
N VAL A 527 -1.04 17.93 -8.29
CA VAL A 527 -0.43 18.85 -9.23
C VAL A 527 0.01 18.06 -10.46
N ARG A 528 -0.48 18.42 -11.63
CA ARG A 528 -0.12 17.74 -12.88
C ARG A 528 1.40 17.78 -13.11
N SER A 529 1.93 16.74 -13.73
CA SER A 529 3.36 16.60 -13.97
C SER A 529 3.99 17.79 -14.72
N ASP A 530 3.20 18.50 -15.52
CA ASP A 530 3.62 19.71 -16.26
C ASP A 530 3.44 21.01 -15.46
N TYR A 531 2.91 20.94 -14.25
CA TYR A 531 2.59 22.07 -13.36
C TYR A 531 1.53 23.05 -13.92
N LEU A 532 0.82 22.67 -14.98
CA LEU A 532 -0.19 23.55 -15.60
C LEU A 532 -1.54 23.49 -14.88
N GLU A 533 -1.80 22.44 -14.14
CA GLU A 533 -3.08 22.25 -13.45
C GLU A 533 -2.84 21.74 -12.02
N GLU A 534 -3.57 22.30 -11.08
CA GLU A 534 -3.61 21.82 -9.69
C GLU A 534 -5.05 21.55 -9.31
N ILE A 535 -5.35 20.30 -8.95
CA ILE A 535 -6.68 19.83 -8.59
C ILE A 535 -6.74 19.71 -7.07
N GLY A 536 -7.38 20.69 -6.42
CA GLY A 536 -7.56 20.72 -4.98
C GLY A 536 -8.57 19.68 -4.50
N VAL A 537 -8.38 19.21 -3.26
CA VAL A 537 -9.29 18.28 -2.61
C VAL A 537 -10.13 19.05 -1.61
N GLU A 538 -11.43 19.08 -1.86
CA GLU A 538 -12.38 19.78 -0.99
C GLU A 538 -12.50 19.08 0.38
N LYS A 539 -12.88 19.84 1.39
CA LYS A 539 -13.18 19.29 2.71
C LYS A 539 -14.46 18.47 2.65
N GLU A 540 -14.47 17.35 3.35
CA GLU A 540 -15.61 16.44 3.39
C GLU A 540 -16.17 16.40 4.82
N ILE A 541 -17.47 16.63 4.94
CA ILE A 541 -18.16 16.54 6.22
C ILE A 541 -18.67 15.11 6.38
N ILE A 542 -18.16 14.39 7.37
CA ILE A 542 -18.62 13.04 7.71
C ILE A 542 -19.99 13.11 8.41
N ARG A 543 -20.13 14.06 9.32
CA ARG A 543 -21.36 14.20 10.13
C ARG A 543 -21.47 15.62 10.65
N GLU A 544 -22.70 16.11 10.75
CA GLU A 544 -22.99 17.43 11.31
C GLU A 544 -24.29 17.41 12.12
N ASN A 545 -24.45 18.40 12.98
CA ASN A 545 -25.71 18.71 13.70
C ASN A 545 -26.27 17.54 14.52
N PHE A 546 -25.41 16.66 15.04
CA PHE A 546 -25.84 15.50 15.82
C PHE A 546 -25.88 15.76 17.34
N ILE A 547 -25.40 16.92 17.79
CA ILE A 547 -25.42 17.34 19.20
C ILE A 547 -25.71 18.84 19.22
N ASP A 548 -26.56 19.28 20.18
CA ASP A 548 -26.87 20.70 20.36
C ASP A 548 -25.62 21.46 20.83
N THR A 549 -25.42 22.62 20.25
CA THR A 549 -24.26 23.49 20.52
C THR A 549 -24.15 23.92 21.98
N ILE A 550 -25.25 23.99 22.71
CA ILE A 550 -25.21 24.37 24.14
C ILE A 550 -24.41 23.34 24.96
N TYR A 551 -24.56 22.06 24.65
CA TYR A 551 -23.81 21.00 25.35
C TYR A 551 -22.33 21.03 24.98
N LEU A 552 -22.04 21.33 23.71
CA LEU A 552 -20.65 21.47 23.26
C LEU A 552 -19.97 22.67 23.94
N ARG A 553 -20.68 23.79 24.09
CA ARG A 553 -20.16 24.98 24.80
C ARG A 553 -19.82 24.65 26.24
N THR A 554 -20.69 23.88 26.91
CA THR A 554 -20.48 23.49 28.32
C THR A 554 -19.20 22.65 28.44
N VAL A 555 -19.00 21.66 27.54
CA VAL A 555 -17.80 20.82 27.53
C VAL A 555 -16.56 21.65 27.22
N ARG A 556 -16.64 22.57 26.24
CA ARG A 556 -15.55 23.48 25.89
C ARG A 556 -15.15 24.36 27.06
N GLN A 557 -16.14 24.86 27.81
CA GLN A 557 -15.86 25.65 29.01
C GLN A 557 -15.10 24.82 30.06
N GLY A 558 -15.54 23.58 30.28
CA GLY A 558 -14.82 22.67 31.18
C GLY A 558 -13.38 22.38 30.74
N MET A 559 -13.13 22.33 29.41
CA MET A 559 -11.79 22.17 28.88
C MET A 559 -10.93 23.42 29.08
N LYS A 560 -11.54 24.61 29.00
CA LYS A 560 -10.89 25.89 29.35
C LYS A 560 -10.54 25.91 30.83
N ASP A 561 -11.50 25.53 31.66
CA ASP A 561 -11.33 25.51 33.13
C ASP A 561 -10.19 24.54 33.54
N CYS A 562 -9.95 23.49 32.76
CA CYS A 562 -8.79 22.60 32.95
C CYS A 562 -7.48 23.40 32.89
N VAL A 563 -7.40 24.36 31.97
CA VAL A 563 -6.23 25.23 31.83
C VAL A 563 -6.17 26.30 32.93
N GLU A 564 -7.31 26.89 33.25
CA GLU A 564 -7.34 27.96 34.27
C GLU A 564 -7.15 27.45 35.70
N TYR A 565 -7.77 26.32 36.06
CA TYR A 565 -7.84 25.85 37.44
C TYR A 565 -7.43 24.39 37.64
N GLY A 566 -7.34 23.62 36.57
CA GLY A 566 -7.22 22.16 36.64
C GLY A 566 -5.85 21.59 36.34
N SER A 567 -5.85 20.36 35.83
CA SER A 567 -4.63 19.56 35.53
C SER A 567 -3.80 20.12 34.39
N CYS A 568 -4.35 21.03 33.60
CA CYS A 568 -3.68 21.69 32.47
C CYS A 568 -3.10 23.06 32.80
N ARG A 569 -3.04 23.42 34.08
CA ARG A 569 -2.74 24.78 34.56
C ARG A 569 -1.39 25.35 34.08
N ARG A 570 -0.44 24.49 33.75
CA ARG A 570 0.83 24.96 33.16
C ARG A 570 0.61 25.81 31.91
N LEU A 571 -0.43 25.50 31.13
CA LEU A 571 -0.76 26.20 29.89
C LEU A 571 -1.43 27.59 30.11
N ALA A 572 -1.79 27.94 31.34
CA ALA A 572 -2.40 29.23 31.64
C ALA A 572 -1.47 30.44 31.38
N SER A 573 -0.16 30.18 31.31
CA SER A 573 0.85 31.21 31.03
C SER A 573 1.13 31.41 29.51
N LEU A 574 0.40 30.72 28.66
CA LEU A 574 0.55 30.86 27.20
C LEU A 574 0.02 32.24 26.74
N PRO A 575 0.59 32.80 25.65
CA PRO A 575 0.14 34.11 25.15
C PRO A 575 -1.26 34.08 24.52
N MET A 576 -1.88 32.90 24.41
CA MET A 576 -3.23 32.71 23.90
C MET A 576 -4.02 31.77 24.80
N GLU A 577 -5.33 31.93 24.83
CA GLU A 577 -6.20 31.01 25.58
C GLU A 577 -6.30 29.67 24.85
N THR A 578 -6.11 28.59 25.58
CA THR A 578 -6.24 27.23 25.08
C THR A 578 -7.27 26.47 25.92
N ALA A 579 -7.71 25.33 25.40
CA ALA A 579 -8.60 24.45 26.14
C ALA A 579 -8.14 23.02 25.87
N GLY A 580 -8.22 22.17 26.90
CA GLY A 580 -7.74 20.81 26.73
C GLY A 580 -8.19 19.85 27.81
N LYS A 581 -7.78 18.58 27.66
CA LYS A 581 -8.09 17.52 28.60
C LYS A 581 -6.91 16.54 28.67
N THR A 582 -6.44 16.28 29.88
CA THR A 582 -5.45 15.24 30.15
C THR A 582 -6.12 13.88 30.27
N GLY A 583 -5.39 12.83 29.93
CA GLY A 583 -5.79 11.45 30.16
C GLY A 583 -4.65 10.65 30.78
N THR A 584 -5.00 9.70 31.61
CA THR A 584 -4.07 8.72 32.17
C THR A 584 -4.77 7.37 32.05
N ALA A 585 -4.19 6.48 31.25
CA ALA A 585 -4.86 5.25 30.87
C ALA A 585 -4.06 4.03 31.31
N GLN A 586 -4.57 3.35 32.35
CA GLN A 586 -3.99 2.07 32.82
C GLN A 586 -4.30 0.98 31.78
N TRP A 587 -3.28 0.27 31.34
CA TRP A 587 -3.41 -0.80 30.36
C TRP A 587 -2.81 -2.12 30.83
N SER A 588 -2.01 -2.06 31.87
CA SER A 588 -1.33 -3.22 32.45
C SER A 588 -1.25 -3.04 33.96
N SER A 589 -1.22 -4.14 34.67
CA SER A 589 -1.04 -4.13 36.14
C SER A 589 0.43 -3.91 36.53
N THR A 590 1.36 -4.13 35.62
CA THR A 590 2.80 -4.09 35.86
C THR A 590 3.54 -2.94 35.18
N LYS A 591 2.89 -2.28 34.22
CA LYS A 591 3.51 -1.20 33.44
C LYS A 591 2.83 0.13 33.74
N SER A 592 3.59 1.21 33.56
CA SER A 592 3.08 2.57 33.73
C SER A 592 1.91 2.88 32.80
N PRO A 593 0.96 3.70 33.23
CA PRO A 593 -0.15 4.12 32.36
C PRO A 593 0.33 4.94 31.16
N HIS A 594 -0.46 4.95 30.10
CA HIS A 594 -0.26 5.86 28.98
C HIS A 594 -0.69 7.27 29.37
N ALA A 595 0.09 8.25 28.93
CA ALA A 595 -0.21 9.66 29.15
C ALA A 595 -0.81 10.28 27.89
N TRP A 596 -1.96 10.93 28.03
CA TRP A 596 -2.69 11.56 26.93
C TRP A 596 -2.90 13.03 27.21
N TYR A 597 -2.89 13.84 26.14
CA TYR A 597 -3.41 15.21 26.15
C TYR A 597 -4.05 15.52 24.81
N THR A 598 -5.25 16.09 24.83
CA THR A 598 -5.91 16.60 23.63
C THR A 598 -6.38 18.02 23.90
N SER A 599 -6.26 18.89 22.90
CA SER A 599 -6.48 20.34 23.10
C SER A 599 -6.74 21.05 21.79
N PHE A 600 -7.22 22.26 21.91
CA PHE A 600 -7.37 23.17 20.77
C PHE A 600 -7.02 24.62 21.17
N ALA A 601 -6.64 25.36 20.15
CA ALA A 601 -6.24 26.77 20.32
C ALA A 601 -6.50 27.56 19.03
N PRO A 602 -6.70 28.91 19.12
CA PRO A 602 -7.15 29.66 20.30
C PRO A 602 -8.57 29.23 20.72
N TYR A 603 -8.95 29.53 21.96
CA TYR A 603 -10.24 29.08 22.51
C TYR A 603 -11.45 29.59 21.73
N TYR A 604 -11.46 30.91 21.42
CA TYR A 604 -12.63 31.54 20.78
C TYR A 604 -12.74 31.25 19.27
N ASN A 605 -11.64 31.05 18.59
CA ASN A 605 -11.63 30.76 17.14
C ASN A 605 -10.59 29.70 16.83
N PRO A 606 -10.88 28.45 17.15
CA PRO A 606 -9.88 27.36 17.00
C PRO A 606 -9.34 27.25 15.57
N SER A 607 -8.03 27.23 15.45
CA SER A 607 -7.30 27.01 14.19
C SER A 607 -6.42 25.77 14.24
N VAL A 608 -6.21 25.22 15.44
CA VAL A 608 -5.37 24.03 15.62
C VAL A 608 -5.95 23.12 16.70
N VAL A 609 -5.93 21.84 16.44
CA VAL A 609 -6.18 20.77 17.42
C VAL A 609 -4.88 19.99 17.54
N LEU A 610 -4.46 19.72 18.79
CA LEU A 610 -3.26 18.94 19.10
C LEU A 610 -3.65 17.77 20.00
N THR A 611 -3.28 16.56 19.60
CA THR A 611 -3.43 15.36 20.45
C THR A 611 -2.08 14.69 20.61
N ILE A 612 -1.72 14.37 21.84
CA ILE A 612 -0.45 13.76 22.21
C ILE A 612 -0.73 12.46 22.98
N LEU A 613 0.01 11.41 22.66
CA LEU A 613 0.06 10.16 23.40
C LEU A 613 1.51 9.84 23.70
N ILE A 614 1.83 9.57 24.96
CA ILE A 614 3.14 9.03 25.36
C ILE A 614 2.88 7.66 26.01
N GLU A 615 3.39 6.60 25.37
CA GLU A 615 3.25 5.26 25.91
C GLU A 615 4.04 5.13 27.22
N GLU A 616 3.40 4.56 28.23
CA GLU A 616 4.00 4.38 29.55
C GLU A 616 4.49 5.71 30.18
N GLY A 617 3.85 6.84 29.78
CA GLY A 617 4.24 8.19 30.19
C GLY A 617 3.78 8.59 31.60
N GLU A 618 3.12 7.69 32.32
CA GLU A 618 2.64 7.84 33.69
C GLU A 618 1.42 8.76 33.82
N GLY A 619 1.55 10.05 33.55
CA GLY A 619 0.42 10.99 33.69
C GLY A 619 0.40 12.04 32.59
N GLY A 620 -0.81 12.35 32.10
CA GLY A 620 -0.98 13.35 31.07
C GLY A 620 -0.46 14.73 31.47
N SER A 621 -0.68 15.12 32.73
CA SER A 621 -0.24 16.44 33.24
C SER A 621 1.29 16.53 33.40
N SER A 622 1.96 15.42 33.73
CA SER A 622 3.42 15.41 33.92
C SER A 622 4.18 15.17 32.62
N ALA A 623 3.66 14.34 31.71
CA ALA A 623 4.37 13.93 30.51
C ALA A 623 3.95 14.69 29.25
N ALA A 624 2.65 14.81 28.99
CA ALA A 624 2.15 15.36 27.73
C ALA A 624 1.98 16.89 27.74
N ILE A 625 1.61 17.48 28.88
CA ILE A 625 1.42 18.93 28.99
C ILE A 625 2.71 19.72 28.69
N PRO A 626 3.90 19.32 29.17
CA PRO A 626 5.13 20.05 28.80
C PRO A 626 5.37 20.11 27.29
N VAL A 627 5.06 19.03 26.58
CA VAL A 627 5.16 18.98 25.10
C VAL A 627 4.19 20.02 24.48
N ALA A 628 2.94 20.04 24.95
CA ALA A 628 1.92 20.95 24.45
C ALA A 628 2.28 22.43 24.75
N ASP A 629 2.81 22.72 25.95
CA ASP A 629 3.23 24.05 26.37
C ASP A 629 4.28 24.60 25.39
N GLU A 630 5.33 23.85 25.17
CA GLU A 630 6.41 24.28 24.27
C GLU A 630 5.93 24.40 22.82
N PHE A 631 5.12 23.45 22.37
CA PHE A 631 4.55 23.50 21.01
C PHE A 631 3.71 24.75 20.80
N TYR A 632 2.77 25.04 21.73
CA TYR A 632 1.88 26.21 21.61
C TYR A 632 2.62 27.54 21.71
N ARG A 633 3.70 27.62 22.54
CA ARG A 633 4.54 28.83 22.59
C ARG A 633 5.20 29.08 21.23
N TRP A 634 5.74 28.04 20.61
CA TRP A 634 6.35 28.13 19.28
C TRP A 634 5.29 28.46 18.22
N TRP A 635 4.18 27.73 18.26
CA TRP A 635 3.10 27.85 17.25
C TRP A 635 2.49 29.26 17.23
N TYR A 636 2.36 29.91 18.37
CA TYR A 636 1.79 31.28 18.50
C TYR A 636 2.58 32.29 17.66
N TYR A 637 3.89 32.13 17.55
CA TYR A 637 4.75 33.00 16.77
C TYR A 637 5.00 32.52 15.35
N TYR A 638 4.60 31.31 15.02
CA TYR A 638 4.73 30.72 13.69
C TYR A 638 3.62 31.19 12.76
#